data_cb129b5112a7706ec87e40c107c7b261
#
_entry.id   cb129b5112a7706ec87e40c107c7b261
#
_cell.length_a   1.000
_cell.length_b   1.000
_cell.length_c   1.000
_cell.angle_alpha   90.00
_cell.angle_beta   90.00
_cell.angle_gamma   90.00
#
_symmetry.space_group_name_H-M   'P 1'
#
loop_
_entity.id
_entity.type
_entity.pdbx_description
1 polymer ?
#
loop_
_entity_poly.entity_id
_entity_poly.type
_entity_poly.pdbx_seq_one_letter_code
_entity_poly.pdbx_strand_id
1 'polypeptide(L)'
;RERFPRRVIIWPVPVQGDGSAEKIAEAITGFNLLLKSSKSPRPDLLIVGRGGGSLEDLWCFNEEIVVRAVAQSEIPIISAVGHETDTTLIDYVADIRAPTPTAAAEIAVPELKNLLGKIDDFGGRLKRPVFLRLENIRKNMTHAKKSMENVKYILSEYIQRFDILIVRFPNILRMYLQKKKEQLFQMRVAVLDLDFVRID
;
A
#
# COMPACT_ATOMS: atom_id res chain seq x y z
N ARG A 1 -24.36 18.45 2.82
CA ARG A 1 -24.43 16.98 2.53
C ARG A 1 -23.73 16.59 1.23
N GLU A 2 -23.67 17.47 0.26
CA GLU A 2 -22.98 17.20 -1.02
C GLU A 2 -21.46 16.97 -0.82
N ARG A 3 -20.83 17.76 0.07
CA ARG A 3 -19.39 17.64 0.34
C ARG A 3 -19.04 16.30 0.99
N PHE A 4 -19.84 15.86 1.97
CA PHE A 4 -19.69 14.57 2.64
C PHE A 4 -21.03 14.14 3.27
N PRO A 5 -21.55 12.95 2.95
CA PRO A 5 -22.82 12.48 3.49
C PRO A 5 -22.66 12.06 4.96
N ARG A 6 -23.00 12.95 5.88
CA ARG A 6 -23.03 12.70 7.32
C ARG A 6 -24.41 12.96 7.90
N ARG A 7 -24.71 12.29 8.99
CA ARG A 7 -25.92 12.58 9.79
C ARG A 7 -25.72 13.92 10.51
N VAL A 8 -26.67 14.82 10.35
CA VAL A 8 -26.71 16.10 11.03
C VAL A 8 -27.90 16.10 11.95
N ILE A 9 -27.68 16.44 13.22
CA ILE A 9 -28.70 16.63 14.25
C ILE A 9 -28.74 18.11 14.52
N ILE A 10 -29.93 18.70 14.53
CA ILE A 10 -30.14 20.13 14.82
C ILE A 10 -30.90 20.22 16.14
N TRP A 11 -30.38 21.02 17.05
CA TRP A 11 -31.06 21.43 18.26
C TRP A 11 -31.38 22.91 18.13
N PRO A 12 -32.61 23.29 17.76
CA PRO A 12 -32.96 24.67 17.53
C PRO A 12 -33.08 25.43 18.86
N VAL A 13 -32.35 26.50 18.98
CA VAL A 13 -32.37 27.41 20.15
C VAL A 13 -32.47 28.86 19.69
N PRO A 14 -33.09 29.77 20.49
CA PRO A 14 -32.96 31.18 20.23
C PRO A 14 -31.50 31.59 20.39
N VAL A 15 -30.99 32.38 19.45
CA VAL A 15 -29.60 32.87 19.42
C VAL A 15 -29.47 34.36 19.67
N GLN A 16 -30.56 35.00 20.06
CA GLN A 16 -30.64 36.41 20.41
C GLN A 16 -31.84 36.66 21.36
N GLY A 17 -31.79 37.72 22.12
CA GLY A 17 -32.83 38.10 23.09
C GLY A 17 -32.63 37.46 24.48
N ASP A 18 -33.48 37.86 25.41
CA ASP A 18 -33.41 37.44 26.82
C ASP A 18 -33.58 35.88 26.92
N GLY A 19 -32.76 35.25 27.74
CA GLY A 19 -32.81 33.81 28.00
C GLY A 19 -32.19 32.95 26.90
N SER A 20 -31.57 33.52 25.86
CA SER A 20 -30.93 32.77 24.78
C SER A 20 -29.64 32.09 25.26
N ALA A 21 -28.87 32.69 26.14
CA ALA A 21 -27.66 32.14 26.69
C ALA A 21 -27.91 30.81 27.45
N GLU A 22 -28.93 30.80 28.31
CA GLU A 22 -29.35 29.61 29.07
C GLU A 22 -29.74 28.46 28.11
N LYS A 23 -30.49 28.78 27.04
CA LYS A 23 -30.94 27.77 26.06
C LYS A 23 -29.78 27.22 25.24
N ILE A 24 -28.79 28.04 24.90
CA ILE A 24 -27.56 27.58 24.21
C ILE A 24 -26.78 26.65 25.15
N ALA A 25 -26.56 27.04 26.40
CA ALA A 25 -25.88 26.24 27.40
C ALA A 25 -26.59 24.90 27.67
N GLU A 26 -27.93 24.94 27.79
CA GLU A 26 -28.79 23.75 27.94
C GLU A 26 -28.62 22.77 26.73
N ALA A 27 -28.60 23.30 25.52
CA ALA A 27 -28.42 22.48 24.30
C ALA A 27 -27.04 21.82 24.23
N ILE A 28 -25.97 22.57 24.56
CA ILE A 28 -24.59 22.01 24.59
C ILE A 28 -24.51 20.90 25.64
N THR A 29 -25.00 21.12 26.82
CA THR A 29 -25.05 20.15 27.92
C THR A 29 -25.91 18.96 27.53
N GLY A 30 -27.08 19.21 26.92
CA GLY A 30 -28.00 18.18 26.46
C GLY A 30 -27.36 17.23 25.43
N PHE A 31 -26.59 17.74 24.48
CA PHE A 31 -25.83 16.90 23.53
C PHE A 31 -24.78 16.05 24.24
N ASN A 32 -24.10 16.56 25.24
CA ASN A 32 -23.13 15.82 26.03
C ASN A 32 -23.76 14.70 26.86
N LEU A 33 -25.01 14.85 27.29
CA LEU A 33 -25.75 13.84 28.05
C LEU A 33 -26.36 12.72 27.16
N LEU A 34 -26.37 12.86 25.83
CA LEU A 34 -26.89 11.85 24.95
C LEU A 34 -26.02 10.57 24.99
N LEU A 35 -26.69 9.45 25.14
CA LEU A 35 -26.02 8.14 25.11
C LEU A 35 -25.77 7.70 23.67
N LYS A 36 -24.62 7.06 23.42
CA LYS A 36 -24.25 6.53 22.09
C LYS A 36 -25.26 5.49 21.55
N SER A 37 -26.03 4.87 22.45
CA SER A 37 -27.03 3.84 22.12
C SER A 37 -28.46 4.33 21.94
N SER A 38 -28.72 5.64 22.02
CA SER A 38 -30.05 6.22 21.88
C SER A 38 -30.49 6.34 20.41
N LYS A 39 -31.81 6.56 20.20
CA LYS A 39 -32.37 6.87 18.86
C LYS A 39 -31.69 8.09 18.20
N SER A 40 -31.19 9.02 19.02
CA SER A 40 -30.33 10.14 18.63
C SER A 40 -28.99 9.96 19.30
N PRO A 41 -28.01 9.33 18.63
CA PRO A 41 -26.71 9.09 19.24
C PRO A 41 -25.98 10.40 19.50
N ARG A 42 -25.14 10.43 20.52
CA ARG A 42 -24.25 11.55 20.84
C ARG A 42 -23.45 11.94 19.60
N PRO A 43 -23.43 13.21 19.18
CA PRO A 43 -22.62 13.64 18.05
C PRO A 43 -21.13 13.58 18.38
N ASP A 44 -20.31 13.44 17.34
CA ASP A 44 -18.84 13.43 17.45
C ASP A 44 -18.26 14.85 17.42
N LEU A 45 -19.05 15.83 16.98
CA LEU A 45 -18.66 17.23 16.85
C LEU A 45 -19.91 18.12 16.99
N LEU A 46 -19.77 19.25 17.67
CA LEU A 46 -20.79 20.31 17.75
C LEU A 46 -20.35 21.50 16.92
N ILE A 47 -21.30 22.13 16.26
CA ILE A 47 -21.14 23.46 15.66
C ILE A 47 -22.12 24.37 16.36
N VAL A 48 -21.60 25.35 17.06
CA VAL A 48 -22.38 26.43 17.63
C VAL A 48 -22.27 27.62 16.68
N GLY A 49 -23.35 27.92 16.01
CA GLY A 49 -23.32 28.92 14.94
C GLY A 49 -24.57 29.76 14.89
N ARG A 50 -24.39 30.97 14.40
CA ARG A 50 -25.45 31.93 14.13
C ARG A 50 -25.21 32.55 12.75
N GLY A 51 -26.29 32.89 12.06
CA GLY A 51 -26.24 33.78 10.88
C GLY A 51 -25.85 35.19 11.26
N GLY A 52 -25.52 36.02 10.27
CA GLY A 52 -25.13 37.43 10.52
C GLY A 52 -26.14 38.21 11.32
N GLY A 53 -25.68 39.23 12.05
CA GLY A 53 -26.46 40.13 12.89
C GLY A 53 -25.57 41.21 13.51
N SER A 54 -26.15 42.13 14.27
CA SER A 54 -25.41 43.18 15.00
C SER A 54 -24.58 42.57 16.13
N LEU A 55 -23.59 43.33 16.62
CA LEU A 55 -22.76 42.92 17.77
C LEU A 55 -23.63 42.69 19.04
N GLU A 56 -24.70 43.46 19.20
CA GLU A 56 -25.66 43.33 20.30
C GLU A 56 -26.37 41.98 20.27
N ASP A 57 -26.65 41.47 19.08
CA ASP A 57 -27.24 40.14 18.89
C ASP A 57 -26.29 38.98 19.23
N LEU A 58 -24.98 39.24 19.29
CA LEU A 58 -23.97 38.23 19.63
C LEU A 58 -23.69 38.19 21.13
N TRP A 59 -24.30 39.07 21.93
CA TRP A 59 -23.98 39.24 23.34
C TRP A 59 -24.20 37.97 24.16
N CYS A 60 -25.21 37.16 23.84
CA CYS A 60 -25.49 35.91 24.54
C CYS A 60 -24.31 34.91 24.48
N PHE A 61 -23.43 34.99 23.46
CA PHE A 61 -22.25 34.16 23.35
C PHE A 61 -21.04 34.65 24.17
N ASN A 62 -21.18 35.84 24.82
CA ASN A 62 -20.23 36.38 25.77
C ASN A 62 -20.64 36.08 27.23
N GLU A 63 -21.78 35.45 27.45
CA GLU A 63 -22.23 35.13 28.78
C GLU A 63 -21.49 33.94 29.40
N GLU A 64 -21.15 34.07 30.69
CA GLU A 64 -20.38 33.07 31.43
C GLU A 64 -21.00 31.69 31.37
N ILE A 65 -22.33 31.59 31.39
CA ILE A 65 -23.03 30.28 31.35
C ILE A 65 -22.75 29.52 30.06
N VAL A 66 -22.69 30.22 28.92
CA VAL A 66 -22.37 29.61 27.62
C VAL A 66 -20.90 29.19 27.54
N VAL A 67 -20.00 30.09 27.95
CA VAL A 67 -18.57 29.86 27.98
C VAL A 67 -18.22 28.65 28.85
N ARG A 68 -18.83 28.53 30.03
CA ARG A 68 -18.64 27.37 30.90
C ARG A 68 -19.21 26.09 30.32
N ALA A 69 -20.36 26.13 29.67
CA ALA A 69 -20.93 24.95 28.99
C ALA A 69 -20.04 24.46 27.86
N VAL A 70 -19.40 25.38 27.11
CA VAL A 70 -18.42 25.03 26.06
C VAL A 70 -17.16 24.44 26.68
N ALA A 71 -16.58 25.06 27.70
CA ALA A 71 -15.38 24.58 28.37
C ALA A 71 -15.54 23.18 29.01
N GLN A 72 -16.74 22.85 29.46
CA GLN A 72 -17.06 21.56 30.08
C GLN A 72 -17.48 20.47 29.06
N SER A 73 -17.61 20.86 27.79
CA SER A 73 -18.03 19.90 26.77
C SER A 73 -16.98 18.86 26.53
N GLU A 74 -17.36 17.58 26.58
CA GLU A 74 -16.52 16.47 26.14
C GLU A 74 -16.56 16.26 24.62
N ILE A 75 -17.52 16.90 23.93
CA ILE A 75 -17.66 16.87 22.49
C ILE A 75 -16.92 18.09 21.95
N PRO A 76 -15.99 17.91 20.98
CA PRO A 76 -15.33 19.03 20.34
C PRO A 76 -16.32 20.06 19.76
N ILE A 77 -16.02 21.32 19.92
CA ILE A 77 -16.91 22.44 19.51
C ILE A 77 -16.21 23.33 18.49
N ILE A 78 -16.91 23.60 17.38
CA ILE A 78 -16.55 24.68 16.45
C ILE A 78 -17.48 25.84 16.70
N SER A 79 -16.91 27.00 17.07
CA SER A 79 -17.63 28.24 17.10
C SER A 79 -17.73 28.85 15.70
N ALA A 80 -18.94 29.26 15.31
CA ALA A 80 -19.23 29.93 14.05
C ALA A 80 -20.25 31.05 14.25
N VAL A 81 -19.99 31.93 15.23
CA VAL A 81 -20.92 32.91 15.76
C VAL A 81 -20.72 34.27 15.12
N GLY A 82 -19.48 34.72 14.95
CA GLY A 82 -19.17 36.05 14.43
C GLY A 82 -18.44 36.00 13.08
N HIS A 83 -18.43 37.14 12.38
CA HIS A 83 -17.58 37.35 11.20
C HIS A 83 -16.11 37.57 11.65
N GLU A 84 -15.18 37.74 10.70
CA GLU A 84 -13.72 37.86 11.00
C GLU A 84 -13.41 38.96 12.05
N THR A 85 -14.18 40.06 12.07
CA THR A 85 -13.99 41.21 12.97
C THR A 85 -14.66 41.06 14.35
N ASP A 86 -15.68 40.21 14.45
CA ASP A 86 -16.56 40.11 15.61
C ASP A 86 -16.19 38.88 16.44
N THR A 87 -15.31 39.06 17.42
CA THR A 87 -14.87 37.98 18.31
C THR A 87 -15.69 37.96 19.58
N THR A 88 -16.23 36.83 19.96
CA THR A 88 -16.97 36.56 21.17
C THR A 88 -16.20 35.69 22.14
N LEU A 89 -16.58 35.61 23.42
CA LEU A 89 -15.89 34.80 24.42
C LEU A 89 -15.95 33.30 24.10
N ILE A 90 -17.02 32.84 23.48
CA ILE A 90 -17.11 31.44 23.02
C ILE A 90 -16.01 31.08 22.04
N ASP A 91 -15.54 32.03 21.20
CA ASP A 91 -14.50 31.79 20.20
C ASP A 91 -13.13 31.49 20.83
N TYR A 92 -12.87 31.97 22.04
CA TYR A 92 -11.63 31.70 22.77
C TYR A 92 -11.63 30.37 23.51
N VAL A 93 -12.82 29.82 23.78
CA VAL A 93 -12.99 28.59 24.57
C VAL A 93 -13.32 27.38 23.68
N ALA A 94 -13.90 27.62 22.52
CA ALA A 94 -14.14 26.55 21.52
C ALA A 94 -12.82 25.96 20.99
N ASP A 95 -12.84 24.70 20.63
CA ASP A 95 -11.67 24.02 20.07
C ASP A 95 -11.21 24.65 18.74
N ILE A 96 -12.15 25.10 17.93
CA ILE A 96 -11.89 25.78 16.65
C ILE A 96 -12.87 26.93 16.48
N ARG A 97 -12.34 28.04 15.96
CA ARG A 97 -13.14 29.16 15.47
C ARG A 97 -13.27 29.12 13.95
N ALA A 98 -14.48 29.28 13.45
CA ALA A 98 -14.79 29.45 12.04
C ALA A 98 -15.42 30.81 11.78
N PRO A 99 -15.03 31.57 10.75
CA PRO A 99 -15.55 32.93 10.50
C PRO A 99 -17.01 32.94 10.01
N THR A 100 -17.53 31.78 9.57
CA THR A 100 -18.91 31.61 9.11
C THR A 100 -19.40 30.19 9.38
N PRO A 101 -20.73 29.98 9.48
CA PRO A 101 -21.30 28.65 9.60
C PRO A 101 -20.94 27.73 8.42
N THR A 102 -20.74 28.29 7.21
CA THR A 102 -20.29 27.55 6.04
C THR A 102 -18.85 27.08 6.21
N ALA A 103 -17.95 27.95 6.67
CA ALA A 103 -16.56 27.60 6.98
C ALA A 103 -16.48 26.53 8.08
N ALA A 104 -17.32 26.62 9.12
CA ALA A 104 -17.43 25.59 10.14
C ALA A 104 -17.81 24.21 9.55
N ALA A 105 -18.76 24.18 8.63
CA ALA A 105 -19.15 22.96 7.97
C ALA A 105 -18.04 22.39 7.08
N GLU A 106 -17.20 23.25 6.47
CA GLU A 106 -16.05 22.83 5.67
C GLU A 106 -14.91 22.27 6.54
N ILE A 107 -14.68 22.86 7.70
CA ILE A 107 -13.71 22.37 8.68
C ILE A 107 -14.18 21.05 9.29
N ALA A 108 -15.47 20.92 9.58
CA ALA A 108 -16.07 19.76 10.23
C ALA A 108 -15.95 18.48 9.40
N VAL A 109 -15.98 18.57 8.07
CA VAL A 109 -15.97 17.39 7.21
C VAL A 109 -15.07 17.58 5.98
N PRO A 110 -14.25 16.58 5.65
CA PRO A 110 -13.44 16.62 4.44
C PRO A 110 -14.31 16.48 3.19
N GLU A 111 -13.75 16.76 2.03
CA GLU A 111 -14.39 16.42 0.75
C GLU A 111 -14.28 14.95 0.42
N LEU A 112 -15.42 14.29 0.22
CA LEU A 112 -15.48 12.87 -0.16
C LEU A 112 -14.70 12.60 -1.44
N LYS A 113 -14.80 13.48 -2.44
CA LYS A 113 -14.09 13.36 -3.71
C LYS A 113 -12.58 13.31 -3.53
N ASN A 114 -12.04 14.16 -2.66
CA ASN A 114 -10.60 14.19 -2.37
C ASN A 114 -10.13 12.92 -1.65
N LEU A 115 -10.96 12.36 -0.76
CA LEU A 115 -10.65 11.10 -0.09
C LEU A 115 -10.67 9.92 -1.06
N LEU A 116 -11.66 9.86 -1.94
CA LEU A 116 -11.72 8.81 -2.98
C LEU A 116 -10.53 8.91 -3.93
N GLY A 117 -10.16 10.12 -4.36
CA GLY A 117 -8.97 10.33 -5.18
C GLY A 117 -7.68 9.85 -4.50
N LYS A 118 -7.52 10.09 -3.20
CA LYS A 118 -6.37 9.57 -2.44
C LYS A 118 -6.37 8.04 -2.37
N ILE A 119 -7.54 7.41 -2.21
CA ILE A 119 -7.67 5.94 -2.18
C ILE A 119 -7.28 5.35 -3.54
N ASP A 120 -7.73 5.95 -4.64
CA ASP A 120 -7.39 5.51 -6.00
C ASP A 120 -5.88 5.64 -6.26
N ASP A 121 -5.28 6.76 -5.85
CA ASP A 121 -3.83 6.98 -5.97
C ASP A 121 -3.04 5.94 -5.16
N PHE A 122 -3.42 5.70 -3.91
CA PHE A 122 -2.81 4.63 -3.10
C PHE A 122 -2.99 3.25 -3.73
N GLY A 123 -4.18 2.98 -4.31
CA GLY A 123 -4.45 1.75 -5.04
C GLY A 123 -3.50 1.57 -6.24
N GLY A 124 -3.29 2.62 -7.03
CA GLY A 124 -2.34 2.64 -8.13
C GLY A 124 -0.88 2.43 -7.68
N ARG A 125 -0.48 3.13 -6.63
CA ARG A 125 0.87 3.01 -6.04
C ARG A 125 1.16 1.63 -5.47
N LEU A 126 0.17 0.93 -4.95
CA LEU A 126 0.31 -0.45 -4.46
C LEU A 126 0.36 -1.48 -5.61
N LYS A 127 -0.49 -1.31 -6.62
CA LYS A 127 -0.57 -2.26 -7.75
C LYS A 127 0.71 -2.27 -8.59
N ARG A 128 1.28 -1.09 -8.87
CA ARG A 128 2.44 -0.95 -9.76
C ARG A 128 3.68 -1.74 -9.33
N PRO A 129 4.19 -1.64 -8.08
CA PRO A 129 5.36 -2.42 -7.66
C PRO A 129 5.08 -3.92 -7.58
N VAL A 130 3.86 -4.32 -7.21
CA VAL A 130 3.47 -5.75 -7.23
C VAL A 130 3.53 -6.30 -8.65
N PHE A 131 2.95 -5.59 -9.61
CA PHE A 131 2.99 -6.00 -11.03
C PHE A 131 4.42 -6.09 -11.56
N LEU A 132 5.27 -5.08 -11.31
CA LEU A 132 6.68 -5.10 -11.70
C LEU A 132 7.45 -6.25 -11.06
N ARG A 133 7.16 -6.56 -9.80
CA ARG A 133 7.79 -7.70 -9.10
C ARG A 133 7.41 -9.03 -9.73
N LEU A 134 6.13 -9.21 -10.04
CA LEU A 134 5.64 -10.43 -10.72
C LEU A 134 6.26 -10.57 -12.12
N GLU A 135 6.36 -9.49 -12.87
CA GLU A 135 7.00 -9.51 -14.19
C GLU A 135 8.49 -9.89 -14.11
N ASN A 136 9.22 -9.35 -13.15
CA ASN A 136 10.62 -9.72 -12.92
C ASN A 136 10.78 -11.19 -12.52
N ILE A 137 9.94 -11.70 -11.63
CA ILE A 137 9.94 -13.12 -11.26
C ILE A 137 9.68 -13.98 -12.50
N ARG A 138 8.70 -13.62 -13.31
CA ARG A 138 8.39 -14.35 -14.55
C ARG A 138 9.56 -14.36 -15.54
N LYS A 139 10.25 -13.22 -15.72
CA LYS A 139 11.47 -13.12 -16.53
C LYS A 139 12.58 -14.03 -15.99
N ASN A 140 12.83 -14.00 -14.68
CA ASN A 140 13.85 -14.85 -14.05
C ASN A 140 13.53 -16.34 -14.21
N MET A 141 12.28 -16.75 -14.07
CA MET A 141 11.86 -18.14 -14.32
C MET A 141 12.09 -18.54 -15.78
N THR A 142 11.80 -17.66 -16.73
CA THR A 142 12.04 -17.93 -18.17
C THR A 142 13.53 -18.08 -18.47
N HIS A 143 14.38 -17.23 -17.87
CA HIS A 143 15.84 -17.35 -17.99
C HIS A 143 16.36 -18.64 -17.37
N ALA A 144 15.89 -18.99 -16.17
CA ALA A 144 16.28 -20.25 -15.53
C ALA A 144 15.90 -21.46 -16.37
N LYS A 145 14.68 -21.47 -16.95
CA LYS A 145 14.24 -22.53 -17.86
C LYS A 145 15.16 -22.67 -19.07
N LYS A 146 15.49 -21.56 -19.77
CA LYS A 146 16.44 -21.59 -20.91
C LYS A 146 17.82 -22.09 -20.53
N SER A 147 18.33 -21.69 -19.35
CA SER A 147 19.62 -22.16 -18.84
C SER A 147 19.60 -23.68 -18.61
N MET A 148 18.51 -24.22 -18.08
CA MET A 148 18.34 -25.67 -17.89
C MET A 148 18.29 -26.44 -19.25
N GLU A 149 17.65 -25.88 -20.28
CA GLU A 149 17.62 -26.45 -21.63
C GLU A 149 19.03 -26.47 -22.24
N ASN A 150 19.82 -25.41 -22.06
CA ASN A 150 21.21 -25.38 -22.50
C ASN A 150 22.07 -26.45 -21.82
N VAL A 151 21.89 -26.67 -20.50
CA VAL A 151 22.62 -27.75 -19.79
C VAL A 151 22.25 -29.10 -20.32
N LYS A 152 20.98 -29.39 -20.63
CA LYS A 152 20.56 -30.64 -21.28
C LYS A 152 21.24 -30.83 -22.63
N TYR A 153 21.33 -29.79 -23.44
CA TYR A 153 21.99 -29.86 -24.74
C TYR A 153 23.48 -30.20 -24.61
N ILE A 154 24.20 -29.50 -23.73
CA ILE A 154 25.61 -29.77 -23.46
C ILE A 154 25.82 -31.23 -22.98
N LEU A 155 24.98 -31.67 -22.04
CA LEU A 155 25.06 -33.04 -21.53
C LEU A 155 24.84 -34.09 -22.65
N SER A 156 23.87 -33.87 -23.54
CA SER A 156 23.63 -34.77 -24.67
C SER A 156 24.81 -34.85 -25.63
N GLU A 157 25.52 -33.75 -25.86
CA GLU A 157 26.73 -33.71 -26.68
C GLU A 157 27.87 -34.56 -26.06
N TYR A 158 28.08 -34.45 -24.75
CA TYR A 158 29.08 -35.27 -24.05
C TYR A 158 28.71 -36.73 -24.03
N ILE A 159 27.44 -37.09 -23.87
CA ILE A 159 26.97 -38.48 -23.96
C ILE A 159 27.26 -39.06 -25.37
N GLN A 160 26.95 -38.33 -26.44
CA GLN A 160 27.24 -38.77 -27.80
C GLN A 160 28.74 -38.98 -28.03
N ARG A 161 29.59 -38.06 -27.56
CA ARG A 161 31.04 -38.19 -27.65
C ARG A 161 31.53 -39.42 -26.91
N PHE A 162 30.99 -39.72 -25.76
CA PHE A 162 31.31 -40.87 -24.95
C PHE A 162 30.91 -42.19 -25.68
N ASP A 163 29.70 -42.23 -26.23
CA ASP A 163 29.22 -43.38 -27.01
C ASP A 163 30.12 -43.66 -28.23
N ILE A 164 30.56 -42.62 -28.94
CA ILE A 164 31.51 -42.77 -30.05
C ILE A 164 32.83 -43.35 -29.56
N LEU A 165 33.34 -42.93 -28.41
CA LEU A 165 34.59 -43.44 -27.85
C LEU A 165 34.45 -44.92 -27.43
N ILE A 166 33.33 -45.30 -26.81
CA ILE A 166 33.07 -46.71 -26.44
C ILE A 166 33.10 -47.63 -27.65
N VAL A 167 32.51 -47.18 -28.77
CA VAL A 167 32.48 -47.99 -30.00
C VAL A 167 33.83 -48.01 -30.71
N ARG A 168 34.55 -46.93 -30.79
CA ARG A 168 35.84 -46.82 -31.50
C ARG A 168 37.00 -47.42 -30.75
N PHE A 169 37.07 -47.31 -29.43
CA PHE A 169 38.19 -47.78 -28.64
C PHE A 169 38.49 -49.27 -28.80
N PRO A 170 37.55 -50.20 -28.73
CA PRO A 170 37.77 -51.59 -28.92
C PRO A 170 38.33 -51.95 -30.37
N ASN A 171 37.84 -51.23 -31.36
CA ASN A 171 38.25 -51.40 -32.71
C ASN A 171 39.70 -50.95 -32.96
N ILE A 172 40.06 -49.79 -32.44
CA ILE A 172 41.42 -49.26 -32.50
C ILE A 172 42.39 -50.18 -31.74
N LEU A 173 42.01 -50.67 -30.56
CA LEU A 173 42.80 -51.60 -29.79
C LEU A 173 43.01 -52.91 -30.56
N ARG A 174 41.96 -53.47 -31.20
CA ARG A 174 42.02 -54.66 -31.99
C ARG A 174 42.98 -54.48 -33.19
N MET A 175 42.86 -53.39 -33.91
CA MET A 175 43.75 -53.05 -35.01
C MET A 175 45.22 -52.90 -34.57
N TYR A 176 45.46 -52.28 -33.47
CA TYR A 176 46.80 -52.10 -32.91
C TYR A 176 47.43 -53.46 -32.53
N LEU A 177 46.67 -54.29 -31.81
CA LEU A 177 47.13 -55.63 -31.45
C LEU A 177 47.40 -56.51 -32.69
N GLN A 178 46.56 -56.42 -33.69
CA GLN A 178 46.77 -57.16 -34.93
C GLN A 178 48.03 -56.74 -35.69
N LYS A 179 48.24 -55.39 -35.77
CA LYS A 179 49.48 -54.85 -36.36
C LYS A 179 50.76 -55.32 -35.62
N LYS A 180 50.69 -55.33 -34.26
CA LYS A 180 51.80 -55.83 -33.44
C LYS A 180 52.06 -57.35 -33.65
N LYS A 181 50.98 -58.11 -33.78
CA LYS A 181 51.09 -59.56 -34.06
C LYS A 181 51.69 -59.80 -35.43
N GLU A 182 51.34 -59.08 -36.46
CA GLU A 182 51.94 -59.12 -37.78
C GLU A 182 53.42 -58.74 -37.77
N GLN A 183 53.80 -57.69 -37.08
CA GLN A 183 55.20 -57.30 -36.91
C GLN A 183 56.03 -58.39 -36.24
N LEU A 184 55.51 -59.01 -35.18
CA LEU A 184 56.18 -60.09 -34.49
C LEU A 184 56.31 -61.34 -35.40
N PHE A 185 55.27 -61.63 -36.19
CA PHE A 185 55.33 -62.72 -37.15
C PHE A 185 56.38 -62.49 -38.23
N GLN A 186 56.46 -61.26 -38.78
CA GLN A 186 57.50 -60.94 -39.79
C GLN A 186 58.92 -61.00 -39.20
N MET A 187 59.12 -60.56 -37.97
CA MET A 187 60.42 -60.71 -37.30
C MET A 187 60.80 -62.16 -37.07
N ARG A 188 59.81 -63.00 -36.70
CA ARG A 188 60.03 -64.45 -36.55
C ARG A 188 60.42 -65.10 -37.83
N VAL A 189 59.76 -64.76 -38.95
CA VAL A 189 60.11 -65.29 -40.29
C VAL A 189 61.50 -64.83 -40.68
N ALA A 190 61.85 -63.60 -40.51
CA ALA A 190 63.20 -63.06 -40.80
C ALA A 190 64.32 -63.74 -39.97
N VAL A 191 64.03 -64.10 -38.70
CA VAL A 191 65.00 -64.89 -37.90
C VAL A 191 65.12 -66.28 -38.36
N LEU A 192 64.03 -66.98 -38.83
CA LEU A 192 64.09 -68.30 -39.35
C LEU A 192 64.84 -68.39 -40.73
N ASP A 193 64.66 -67.33 -41.55
CA ASP A 193 65.44 -67.25 -42.83
C ASP A 193 66.93 -67.02 -42.59
N LEU A 194 67.30 -66.32 -41.51
CA LEU A 194 68.73 -66.17 -41.11
C LEU A 194 69.38 -67.51 -40.64
N ASP A 195 68.57 -68.38 -39.99
CA ASP A 195 69.05 -69.69 -39.56
C ASP A 195 69.23 -70.65 -40.71
N PHE A 196 68.45 -70.47 -41.79
CA PHE A 196 68.63 -71.32 -43.02
C PHE A 196 69.85 -70.94 -43.87
N VAL A 197 70.29 -69.67 -43.81
CA VAL A 197 71.51 -69.21 -44.54
C VAL A 197 72.81 -69.57 -43.81
N ARG A 198 72.74 -70.17 -42.66
CA ARG A 198 73.93 -70.51 -41.78
C ARG A 198 74.28 -72.03 -41.83
N ILE A 199 73.70 -72.85 -42.74
CA ILE A 199 73.93 -74.30 -42.82
C ILE A 199 74.49 -74.70 -44.23
N ASP A 200 75.23 -73.77 -44.88
CA ASP A 200 76.03 -74.08 -46.04
C ASP A 200 77.50 -73.80 -45.78
#